data_16733c087102088debdd246cefeec068
#
_entry.id   16733c087102088debdd246cefeec068
#
_cell.length_a   1.000
_cell.length_b   1.000
_cell.length_c   1.000
_cell.angle_alpha   90.00
_cell.angle_beta   90.00
_cell.angle_gamma   90.00
#
_symmetry.space_group_name_H-M   'P 1'
#
loop_
_entity.id
_entity.type
_entity.pdbx_description
1 polymer ?
#
loop_
_entity_poly.entity_id
_entity_poly.type
_entity_poly.pdbx_seq_one_letter_code
_entity_poly.pdbx_strand_id
1 'polypeptide(L)'
;IFYIVMELVEGITLKTYIEKKGRLTVKEATSIAIQVASGLEIAHNNQIVHRDIKPQNIIISREGKVKVTDFGIAKSVSSNTNTADAMGSVHYTSPEQARGGYSDAKSDIYSLGIVMYEMVTGRVPFDGETTVVVAVKHLQEDIVSPRVYASDVPVSLEHIILKCTEKSPDRRYANVAELIADLKQSLLTPDVNFVKEIVPDGAKTVAITRDEISKIKRETGRIPTASADEAEAKYA
;
A
#
# COMPACT_ATOMS: atom_id res chain seq x y z
N ILE A 1 36.81 -10.29 -11.72
CA ILE A 1 35.43 -10.50 -12.18
C ILE A 1 34.60 -10.78 -10.92
N PHE A 2 33.57 -9.98 -10.66
CA PHE A 2 32.62 -10.23 -9.59
C PHE A 2 31.43 -11.00 -10.16
N TYR A 3 30.96 -12.02 -9.47
CA TYR A 3 29.77 -12.79 -9.87
C TYR A 3 28.95 -13.17 -8.62
N ILE A 4 27.66 -13.35 -8.81
CA ILE A 4 26.71 -13.81 -7.79
C ILE A 4 26.12 -15.12 -8.28
N VAL A 5 26.11 -16.14 -7.43
CA VAL A 5 25.43 -17.42 -7.68
C VAL A 5 24.08 -17.36 -6.99
N MET A 6 23.01 -17.56 -7.76
CA MET A 6 21.65 -17.54 -7.25
C MET A 6 20.90 -18.80 -7.62
N GLU A 7 19.83 -19.12 -6.91
CA GLU A 7 18.91 -20.20 -7.28
C GLU A 7 18.26 -19.87 -8.64
N LEU A 8 18.24 -20.85 -9.54
CA LEU A 8 17.45 -20.76 -10.78
C LEU A 8 16.01 -21.16 -10.47
N VAL A 9 15.07 -20.25 -10.67
CA VAL A 9 13.64 -20.51 -10.56
C VAL A 9 13.05 -20.67 -11.96
N GLU A 10 12.70 -21.88 -12.35
CA GLU A 10 11.98 -22.14 -13.59
C GLU A 10 10.50 -21.73 -13.45
N GLY A 11 10.09 -20.71 -14.21
CA GLY A 11 8.74 -20.18 -14.12
C GLY A 11 8.53 -18.95 -14.99
N ILE A 12 7.47 -18.21 -14.72
CA ILE A 12 7.17 -16.92 -15.35
C ILE A 12 6.96 -15.85 -14.29
N THR A 13 7.22 -14.59 -14.66
CA THR A 13 6.91 -13.48 -13.75
C THR A 13 5.41 -13.33 -13.56
N LEU A 14 4.99 -12.84 -12.40
CA LEU A 14 3.60 -12.50 -12.14
C LEU A 14 3.09 -11.46 -13.15
N LYS A 15 3.95 -10.54 -13.62
CA LYS A 15 3.60 -9.58 -14.67
C LYS A 15 3.16 -10.29 -15.94
N THR A 16 3.98 -11.21 -16.45
CA THR A 16 3.64 -12.03 -17.63
C THR A 16 2.38 -12.86 -17.41
N TYR A 17 2.16 -13.35 -16.18
CA TYR A 17 0.97 -14.13 -15.85
C TYR A 17 -0.31 -13.29 -15.89
N ILE A 18 -0.29 -12.06 -15.32
CA ILE A 18 -1.40 -11.11 -15.38
C ILE A 18 -1.68 -10.72 -16.83
N GLU A 19 -0.67 -10.36 -17.62
CA GLU A 19 -0.83 -9.97 -19.03
C GLU A 19 -1.46 -11.07 -19.87
N LYS A 20 -1.08 -12.33 -19.67
CA LYS A 20 -1.66 -13.46 -20.41
C LYS A 20 -3.11 -13.74 -20.04
N LYS A 21 -3.52 -13.50 -18.78
CA LYS A 21 -4.88 -13.76 -18.30
C LYS A 21 -5.80 -12.54 -18.38
N GLY A 22 -5.26 -11.34 -18.54
CA GLY A 22 -5.96 -10.08 -18.40
C GLY A 22 -6.18 -9.69 -16.93
N ARG A 23 -6.73 -10.59 -16.11
CA ARG A 23 -6.82 -10.48 -14.64
C ARG A 23 -6.89 -11.88 -14.02
N LEU A 24 -6.59 -11.96 -12.74
CA LEU A 24 -6.64 -13.21 -11.99
C LEU A 24 -7.98 -13.37 -11.27
N THR A 25 -8.36 -14.61 -11.02
CA THR A 25 -9.47 -14.88 -10.10
C THR A 25 -9.11 -14.46 -8.68
N VAL A 26 -10.11 -14.12 -7.89
CA VAL A 26 -9.92 -13.74 -6.48
C VAL A 26 -9.12 -14.78 -5.71
N LYS A 27 -9.43 -16.07 -5.90
CA LYS A 27 -8.74 -17.18 -5.23
C LYS A 27 -7.26 -17.26 -5.63
N GLU A 28 -6.94 -17.10 -6.91
CA GLU A 28 -5.55 -17.08 -7.39
C GLU A 28 -4.79 -15.89 -6.82
N ALA A 29 -5.37 -14.68 -6.94
CA ALA A 29 -4.76 -13.46 -6.43
C ALA A 29 -4.48 -13.53 -4.92
N THR A 30 -5.45 -13.98 -4.14
CA THR A 30 -5.29 -14.14 -2.69
C THR A 30 -4.25 -15.19 -2.35
N SER A 31 -4.22 -16.33 -3.06
CA SER A 31 -3.22 -17.39 -2.83
C SER A 31 -1.80 -16.92 -3.16
N ILE A 32 -1.62 -16.18 -4.25
CA ILE A 32 -0.33 -15.57 -4.62
C ILE A 32 0.08 -14.53 -3.57
N ALA A 33 -0.84 -13.66 -3.15
CA ALA A 33 -0.58 -12.63 -2.15
C ALA A 33 -0.13 -13.23 -0.81
N ILE A 34 -0.76 -14.32 -0.35
CA ILE A 34 -0.35 -15.03 0.87
C ILE A 34 1.08 -15.55 0.75
N GLN A 35 1.45 -16.15 -0.40
CA GLN A 35 2.80 -16.69 -0.59
C GLN A 35 3.85 -15.56 -0.64
N VAL A 36 3.57 -14.45 -1.35
CA VAL A 36 4.44 -13.26 -1.37
C VAL A 36 4.60 -12.70 0.04
N ALA A 37 3.48 -12.50 0.74
CA ALA A 37 3.49 -12.01 2.11
C ALA A 37 4.31 -12.92 3.05
N SER A 38 4.18 -14.24 2.91
CA SER A 38 4.99 -15.20 3.71
C SER A 38 6.49 -15.07 3.44
N GLY A 39 6.89 -14.81 2.20
CA GLY A 39 8.29 -14.52 1.86
C GLY A 39 8.78 -13.20 2.49
N LEU A 40 7.94 -12.17 2.43
CA LEU A 40 8.23 -10.87 3.06
C LEU A 40 8.30 -10.96 4.58
N GLU A 41 7.45 -11.77 5.22
CA GLU A 41 7.49 -11.98 6.67
C GLU A 41 8.85 -12.52 7.12
N ILE A 42 9.39 -13.52 6.40
CA ILE A 42 10.72 -14.07 6.68
C ILE A 42 11.80 -12.99 6.52
N ALA A 43 11.74 -12.19 5.46
CA ALA A 43 12.70 -11.11 5.21
C ALA A 43 12.63 -10.03 6.31
N HIS A 44 11.44 -9.56 6.63
CA HIS A 44 11.22 -8.53 7.66
C HIS A 44 11.66 -8.98 9.04
N ASN A 45 11.43 -10.26 9.41
CA ASN A 45 11.93 -10.83 10.67
C ASN A 45 13.47 -10.87 10.73
N ASN A 46 14.15 -10.88 9.58
CA ASN A 46 15.59 -10.74 9.46
C ASN A 46 16.05 -9.30 9.17
N GLN A 47 15.17 -8.30 9.39
CA GLN A 47 15.45 -6.87 9.18
C GLN A 47 15.79 -6.51 7.72
N ILE A 48 15.33 -7.31 6.77
CA ILE A 48 15.50 -7.07 5.33
C ILE A 48 14.17 -6.55 4.77
N VAL A 49 14.19 -5.33 4.25
CA VAL A 49 13.07 -4.71 3.54
C VAL A 49 13.32 -4.80 2.04
N HIS A 50 12.33 -5.23 1.27
CA HIS A 50 12.49 -5.47 -0.17
C HIS A 50 12.57 -4.17 -0.98
N ARG A 51 11.70 -3.20 -0.72
CA ARG A 51 11.64 -1.84 -1.31
C ARG A 51 11.32 -1.76 -2.81
N ASP A 52 11.14 -2.88 -3.49
CA ASP A 52 10.81 -2.93 -4.93
C ASP A 52 9.85 -4.09 -5.24
N ILE A 53 8.81 -4.26 -4.41
CA ILE A 53 7.76 -5.25 -4.66
C ILE A 53 6.94 -4.81 -5.86
N LYS A 54 6.96 -5.65 -6.91
CA LYS A 54 6.23 -5.47 -8.18
C LYS A 54 6.07 -6.81 -8.87
N PRO A 55 5.13 -6.97 -9.81
CA PRO A 55 4.88 -8.27 -10.46
C PRO A 55 6.07 -8.82 -11.25
N GLN A 56 6.99 -7.96 -11.68
CA GLN A 56 8.23 -8.38 -12.38
C GLN A 56 9.19 -9.12 -11.44
N ASN A 57 9.20 -8.78 -10.14
CA ASN A 57 10.06 -9.37 -9.12
C ASN A 57 9.39 -10.53 -8.37
N ILE A 58 8.27 -11.03 -8.88
CA ILE A 58 7.54 -12.19 -8.34
C ILE A 58 7.49 -13.25 -9.42
N ILE A 59 8.06 -14.43 -9.14
CA ILE A 59 8.09 -15.56 -10.08
C ILE A 59 7.12 -16.63 -9.61
N ILE A 60 6.31 -17.14 -10.53
CA ILE A 60 5.44 -18.30 -10.33
C ILE A 60 6.12 -19.49 -11.01
N SER A 61 6.52 -20.49 -10.22
CA SER A 61 7.14 -21.72 -10.75
C SER A 61 6.12 -22.58 -11.49
N ARG A 62 6.61 -23.58 -12.22
CA ARG A 62 5.74 -24.54 -12.92
C ARG A 62 4.82 -25.33 -11.97
N GLU A 63 5.25 -25.53 -10.72
CA GLU A 63 4.49 -26.21 -9.67
C GLU A 63 3.52 -25.27 -8.92
N GLY A 64 3.43 -23.98 -9.33
CA GLY A 64 2.57 -22.99 -8.69
C GLY A 64 3.13 -22.39 -7.39
N LYS A 65 4.42 -22.61 -7.10
CA LYS A 65 5.11 -21.94 -5.99
C LYS A 65 5.48 -20.52 -6.38
N VAL A 66 5.28 -19.59 -5.46
CA VAL A 66 5.59 -18.17 -5.66
C VAL A 66 6.89 -17.84 -4.94
N LYS A 67 7.79 -17.17 -5.63
CA LYS A 67 9.07 -16.67 -5.07
C LYS A 67 9.22 -15.19 -5.36
N VAL A 68 9.68 -14.45 -4.35
CA VAL A 68 10.08 -13.04 -4.47
C VAL A 68 11.57 -13.00 -4.77
N THR A 69 11.94 -12.22 -5.78
CA THR A 69 13.32 -12.06 -6.26
C THR A 69 13.74 -10.60 -6.21
N ASP A 70 15.02 -10.35 -6.40
CA ASP A 70 15.59 -8.99 -6.53
C ASP A 70 15.32 -8.10 -5.32
N PHE A 71 15.60 -8.63 -4.12
CA PHE A 71 15.60 -7.83 -2.90
C PHE A 71 16.48 -6.59 -3.10
N GLY A 72 15.90 -5.40 -2.93
CA GLY A 72 16.42 -4.10 -3.33
C GLY A 72 17.75 -3.66 -2.69
N ILE A 73 18.77 -4.49 -2.82
CA ILE A 73 20.14 -4.24 -2.34
C ILE A 73 20.78 -3.03 -3.03
N ALA A 74 20.22 -2.55 -4.14
CA ALA A 74 20.85 -1.59 -5.05
C ALA A 74 20.11 -0.26 -5.28
N LYS A 75 19.03 0.08 -4.57
CA LYS A 75 18.45 1.42 -4.68
C LYS A 75 19.17 2.42 -3.76
N SER A 76 20.46 2.58 -3.98
CA SER A 76 21.18 3.82 -3.68
C SER A 76 20.72 4.89 -4.68
N VAL A 77 20.46 6.10 -4.21
CA VAL A 77 19.85 7.25 -4.89
C VAL A 77 20.57 7.74 -6.17
N SER A 78 21.52 7.00 -6.73
CA SER A 78 22.45 7.49 -7.77
C SER A 78 22.63 6.59 -8.99
N SER A 79 21.76 5.65 -9.30
CA SER A 79 21.90 4.89 -10.54
C SER A 79 20.97 5.42 -11.63
N ASN A 80 21.57 5.85 -12.75
CA ASN A 80 20.92 6.04 -14.05
C ASN A 80 20.31 4.70 -14.49
N THR A 81 19.16 4.34 -13.94
CA THR A 81 18.37 3.20 -14.39
C THR A 81 17.69 3.58 -15.70
N ASN A 82 17.69 2.66 -16.66
CA ASN A 82 16.98 2.81 -17.94
C ASN A 82 15.58 3.35 -17.70
N THR A 83 15.17 4.35 -18.46
CA THR A 83 13.88 5.06 -18.31
C THR A 83 12.67 4.12 -18.27
N ALA A 84 12.70 2.98 -18.96
CA ALA A 84 11.63 1.99 -18.99
C ALA A 84 11.47 1.23 -17.65
N ASP A 85 12.58 0.83 -17.01
CA ASP A 85 12.55 0.14 -15.71
C ASP A 85 12.14 1.09 -14.58
N ALA A 86 12.56 2.35 -14.66
CA ALA A 86 12.12 3.41 -13.73
C ALA A 86 10.63 3.66 -13.87
N MET A 87 10.08 3.68 -15.10
CA MET A 87 8.66 3.86 -15.37
C MET A 87 7.82 2.70 -14.80
N GLY A 88 8.28 1.45 -14.99
CA GLY A 88 7.59 0.27 -14.45
C GLY A 88 7.57 0.21 -12.93
N SER A 89 8.62 0.67 -12.25
CA SER A 89 8.71 0.60 -10.78
C SER A 89 7.87 1.66 -10.06
N VAL A 90 7.65 2.83 -10.67
CA VAL A 90 6.92 3.94 -10.02
C VAL A 90 5.46 3.59 -9.70
N HIS A 91 4.83 2.72 -10.49
CA HIS A 91 3.45 2.29 -10.28
C HIS A 91 3.19 1.55 -8.96
N TYR A 92 4.25 1.03 -8.32
CA TYR A 92 4.16 0.28 -7.07
C TYR A 92 4.84 0.99 -5.90
N THR A 93 5.37 2.19 -6.13
CA THR A 93 6.12 2.97 -5.14
C THR A 93 5.20 3.46 -4.03
N SER A 94 5.60 3.28 -2.78
CA SER A 94 4.83 3.81 -1.65
C SER A 94 4.94 5.34 -1.54
N PRO A 95 3.96 6.02 -0.91
CA PRO A 95 3.99 7.46 -0.72
C PRO A 95 5.27 7.97 -0.06
N GLU A 96 5.76 7.27 0.97
CA GLU A 96 7.00 7.62 1.65
C GLU A 96 8.24 7.48 0.76
N GLN A 97 8.27 6.45 -0.09
CA GLN A 97 9.34 6.29 -1.09
C GLN A 97 9.29 7.40 -2.16
N ALA A 98 8.10 7.76 -2.63
CA ALA A 98 7.91 8.83 -3.61
C ALA A 98 8.38 10.19 -3.08
N ARG A 99 8.31 10.41 -1.74
CA ARG A 99 8.87 11.60 -1.08
C ARG A 99 10.38 11.54 -0.86
N GLY A 100 11.05 10.42 -1.20
CA GLY A 100 12.44 10.20 -0.85
C GLY A 100 12.67 9.94 0.64
N GLY A 101 11.62 9.55 1.37
CA GLY A 101 11.63 9.26 2.78
C GLY A 101 12.16 7.86 3.13
N TYR A 102 12.18 7.58 4.43
CA TYR A 102 12.58 6.27 4.95
C TYR A 102 11.55 5.20 4.55
N SER A 103 12.05 4.09 4.03
CA SER A 103 11.25 2.93 3.59
C SER A 103 11.47 1.77 4.56
N ASP A 104 10.39 1.26 5.11
CA ASP A 104 10.34 0.13 6.05
C ASP A 104 9.44 -1.01 5.53
N ALA A 105 9.16 -1.97 6.39
CA ALA A 105 8.28 -3.11 6.09
C ALA A 105 6.87 -2.68 5.62
N LYS A 106 6.37 -1.53 6.08
CA LYS A 106 5.06 -1.01 5.68
C LYS A 106 5.05 -0.46 4.24
N SER A 107 6.22 -0.12 3.68
CA SER A 107 6.38 0.22 2.26
C SER A 107 6.16 -1.01 1.38
N ASP A 108 6.68 -2.19 1.77
CA ASP A 108 6.46 -3.45 1.05
C ASP A 108 4.98 -3.88 1.11
N ILE A 109 4.31 -3.65 2.26
CA ILE A 109 2.85 -3.89 2.40
C ILE A 109 2.05 -3.02 1.43
N TYR A 110 2.42 -1.74 1.28
CA TYR A 110 1.78 -0.86 0.31
C TYR A 110 1.94 -1.38 -1.11
N SER A 111 3.18 -1.68 -1.50
CA SER A 111 3.48 -2.19 -2.84
C SER A 111 2.76 -3.50 -3.13
N LEU A 112 2.67 -4.42 -2.15
CA LEU A 112 1.87 -5.64 -2.28
C LEU A 112 0.37 -5.34 -2.42
N GLY A 113 -0.15 -4.31 -1.77
CA GLY A 113 -1.51 -3.81 -1.97
C GLY A 113 -1.78 -3.41 -3.43
N ILE A 114 -0.85 -2.67 -4.04
CA ILE A 114 -0.93 -2.29 -5.45
C ILE A 114 -0.85 -3.52 -6.37
N VAL A 115 0.02 -4.48 -6.06
CA VAL A 115 0.11 -5.76 -6.81
C VAL A 115 -1.21 -6.54 -6.71
N MET A 116 -1.82 -6.63 -5.53
CA MET A 116 -3.13 -7.27 -5.35
C MET A 116 -4.22 -6.58 -6.19
N TYR A 117 -4.24 -5.24 -6.17
CA TYR A 117 -5.15 -4.46 -7.00
C TYR A 117 -5.00 -4.82 -8.49
N GLU A 118 -3.77 -4.82 -9.01
CA GLU A 118 -3.51 -5.17 -10.41
C GLU A 118 -3.89 -6.62 -10.72
N MET A 119 -3.62 -7.56 -9.83
CA MET A 119 -4.00 -8.97 -10.02
C MET A 119 -5.51 -9.12 -10.25
N VAL A 120 -6.35 -8.45 -9.46
CA VAL A 120 -7.82 -8.64 -9.53
C VAL A 120 -8.49 -7.76 -10.56
N THR A 121 -7.89 -6.62 -10.96
CA THR A 121 -8.49 -5.67 -11.92
C THR A 121 -7.86 -5.72 -13.30
N GLY A 122 -6.64 -6.28 -13.44
CA GLY A 122 -5.85 -6.25 -14.67
C GLY A 122 -5.18 -4.91 -14.95
N ARG A 123 -5.24 -3.95 -14.03
CA ARG A 123 -4.70 -2.60 -14.19
C ARG A 123 -4.11 -2.05 -12.90
N VAL A 124 -3.13 -1.19 -13.03
CA VAL A 124 -2.61 -0.41 -11.88
C VAL A 124 -3.61 0.67 -11.48
N PRO A 125 -3.70 1.05 -10.19
CA PRO A 125 -4.63 2.08 -9.74
C PRO A 125 -4.26 3.48 -10.23
N PHE A 126 -2.97 3.75 -10.39
CA PHE A 126 -2.46 5.03 -10.84
C PHE A 126 -1.60 4.86 -12.09
N ASP A 127 -1.91 5.64 -13.12
CA ASP A 127 -1.20 5.70 -14.40
C ASP A 127 -1.03 7.15 -14.83
N GLY A 128 -0.05 7.43 -15.71
CA GLY A 128 0.23 8.77 -16.19
C GLY A 128 1.36 8.82 -17.21
N GLU A 129 1.47 9.93 -17.92
CA GLU A 129 2.43 10.11 -19.00
C GLU A 129 3.90 10.15 -18.52
N THR A 130 4.13 10.47 -17.23
CA THR A 130 5.47 10.55 -16.64
C THR A 130 5.53 9.88 -15.27
N THR A 131 6.71 9.43 -14.88
CA THR A 131 6.96 8.88 -13.54
C THR A 131 6.60 9.87 -12.42
N VAL A 132 6.77 11.16 -12.66
CA VAL A 132 6.44 12.22 -11.69
C VAL A 132 4.94 12.29 -11.47
N VAL A 133 4.14 12.25 -12.55
CA VAL A 133 2.66 12.26 -12.45
C VAL A 133 2.17 11.06 -11.66
N VAL A 134 2.68 9.86 -11.94
CA VAL A 134 2.31 8.65 -11.20
C VAL A 134 2.72 8.75 -9.72
N ALA A 135 3.94 9.23 -9.44
CA ALA A 135 4.41 9.44 -8.07
C ALA A 135 3.51 10.42 -7.29
N VAL A 136 3.11 11.55 -7.91
CA VAL A 136 2.20 12.52 -7.29
C VAL A 136 0.84 11.89 -6.97
N LYS A 137 0.30 11.05 -7.85
CA LYS A 137 -0.96 10.32 -7.58
C LYS A 137 -0.83 9.39 -6.37
N HIS A 138 0.28 8.66 -6.23
CA HIS A 138 0.55 7.86 -5.02
C HIS A 138 0.57 8.71 -3.74
N LEU A 139 0.98 9.97 -3.83
CA LEU A 139 1.04 10.89 -2.70
C LEU A 139 -0.33 11.47 -2.32
N GLN A 140 -1.20 11.75 -3.30
CA GLN A 140 -2.34 12.65 -3.13
C GLN A 140 -3.70 12.03 -3.45
N GLU A 141 -3.76 11.11 -4.42
CA GLU A 141 -5.04 10.56 -4.88
C GLU A 141 -5.40 9.28 -4.13
N ASP A 142 -6.65 9.15 -3.71
CA ASP A 142 -7.18 7.92 -3.15
C ASP A 142 -7.35 6.86 -4.25
N ILE A 143 -7.16 5.60 -3.87
CA ILE A 143 -7.36 4.48 -4.79
C ILE A 143 -8.86 4.28 -5.02
N VAL A 144 -9.24 4.23 -6.30
CA VAL A 144 -10.60 3.83 -6.68
C VAL A 144 -10.82 2.36 -6.28
N SER A 145 -11.96 2.05 -5.68
CA SER A 145 -12.30 0.68 -5.29
C SER A 145 -12.06 -0.31 -6.44
N PRO A 146 -11.38 -1.44 -6.20
CA PRO A 146 -11.17 -2.46 -7.22
C PRO A 146 -12.50 -3.02 -7.76
N ARG A 147 -13.59 -2.96 -6.96
CA ARG A 147 -14.92 -3.43 -7.35
C ARG A 147 -15.56 -2.59 -8.44
N VAL A 148 -15.10 -1.37 -8.67
CA VAL A 148 -15.51 -0.54 -9.81
C VAL A 148 -15.12 -1.19 -11.14
N TYR A 149 -13.98 -1.89 -11.17
CA TYR A 149 -13.44 -2.54 -12.36
C TYR A 149 -13.69 -4.06 -12.39
N ALA A 150 -13.89 -4.67 -11.22
CA ALA A 150 -14.08 -6.10 -11.03
C ALA A 150 -15.12 -6.32 -9.91
N SER A 151 -16.40 -6.31 -10.27
CA SER A 151 -17.52 -6.40 -9.32
C SER A 151 -17.60 -7.72 -8.54
N ASP A 152 -16.90 -8.74 -9.00
CA ASP A 152 -16.75 -10.05 -8.36
C ASP A 152 -15.70 -10.09 -7.25
N VAL A 153 -14.95 -9.00 -7.03
CA VAL A 153 -14.03 -8.88 -5.89
C VAL A 153 -14.85 -8.80 -4.59
N PRO A 154 -14.62 -9.71 -3.62
CA PRO A 154 -15.35 -9.70 -2.36
C PRO A 154 -15.03 -8.47 -1.51
N VAL A 155 -15.98 -8.12 -0.64
CA VAL A 155 -15.85 -6.98 0.28
C VAL A 155 -14.60 -7.12 1.16
N SER A 156 -14.30 -8.32 1.65
CA SER A 156 -13.12 -8.56 2.49
C SER A 156 -11.81 -8.24 1.76
N LEU A 157 -11.65 -8.71 0.50
CA LEU A 157 -10.42 -8.47 -0.25
C LEU A 157 -10.29 -7.00 -0.68
N GLU A 158 -11.40 -6.34 -1.04
CA GLU A 158 -11.42 -4.90 -1.27
C GLU A 158 -10.85 -4.13 -0.08
N HIS A 159 -11.38 -4.37 1.14
CA HIS A 159 -10.92 -3.67 2.35
C HIS A 159 -9.47 -4.01 2.71
N ILE A 160 -9.00 -5.23 2.46
CA ILE A 160 -7.59 -5.59 2.63
C ILE A 160 -6.72 -4.76 1.69
N ILE A 161 -7.06 -4.67 0.41
CA ILE A 161 -6.33 -3.88 -0.58
C ILE A 161 -6.30 -2.41 -0.17
N LEU A 162 -7.45 -1.83 0.18
CA LEU A 162 -7.56 -0.44 0.59
C LEU A 162 -6.72 -0.15 1.85
N LYS A 163 -6.76 -1.03 2.85
CA LYS A 163 -5.93 -0.89 4.07
C LYS A 163 -4.44 -0.98 3.76
N CYS A 164 -3.99 -1.89 2.90
CA CYS A 164 -2.60 -1.96 2.48
C CYS A 164 -2.14 -0.65 1.83
N THR A 165 -3.03 -0.01 1.06
CA THR A 165 -2.73 1.15 0.22
C THR A 165 -3.05 2.50 0.86
N GLU A 166 -3.30 2.53 2.16
CA GLU A 166 -3.42 3.75 2.95
C GLU A 166 -2.18 4.64 2.79
N LYS A 167 -2.40 5.96 2.68
CA LYS A 167 -1.30 6.92 2.48
C LYS A 167 -0.37 6.99 3.68
N SER A 168 -0.95 7.01 4.89
CA SER A 168 -0.17 6.96 6.12
C SER A 168 0.25 5.53 6.43
N PRO A 169 1.56 5.25 6.63
CA PRO A 169 2.01 3.93 7.05
C PRO A 169 1.36 3.44 8.35
N ASP A 170 0.94 4.36 9.22
CA ASP A 170 0.31 4.01 10.51
C ASP A 170 -1.13 3.54 10.39
N ARG A 171 -1.76 3.75 9.24
CA ARG A 171 -3.10 3.24 8.93
C ARG A 171 -3.07 1.90 8.22
N ARG A 172 -1.90 1.44 7.76
CA ARG A 172 -1.72 0.13 7.15
C ARG A 172 -1.66 -0.97 8.21
N TYR A 173 -1.48 -2.21 7.78
CA TYR A 173 -1.15 -3.31 8.68
C TYR A 173 0.15 -3.00 9.45
N ALA A 174 0.18 -3.33 10.74
CA ALA A 174 1.35 -3.12 11.58
C ALA A 174 2.53 -3.98 11.12
N ASN A 175 2.24 -5.18 10.63
CA ASN A 175 3.20 -6.14 10.10
C ASN A 175 2.54 -7.06 9.07
N VAL A 176 3.37 -7.83 8.37
CA VAL A 176 2.90 -8.75 7.32
C VAL A 176 2.12 -9.94 7.87
N ALA A 177 2.36 -10.37 9.12
CA ALA A 177 1.63 -11.46 9.75
C ALA A 177 0.13 -11.13 9.90
N GLU A 178 -0.20 -9.89 10.28
CA GLU A 178 -1.60 -9.42 10.32
C GLU A 178 -2.25 -9.45 8.92
N LEU A 179 -1.53 -9.00 7.89
CA LEU A 179 -2.01 -9.07 6.50
C LEU A 179 -2.27 -10.51 6.07
N ILE A 180 -1.37 -11.46 6.38
CA ILE A 180 -1.56 -12.88 6.08
C ILE A 180 -2.80 -13.45 6.78
N ALA A 181 -3.03 -13.06 8.04
CA ALA A 181 -4.20 -13.52 8.79
C ALA A 181 -5.50 -13.04 8.11
N ASP A 182 -5.58 -11.77 7.72
CA ASP A 182 -6.75 -11.21 7.03
C ASP A 182 -6.93 -11.82 5.63
N LEU A 183 -5.86 -12.05 4.86
CA LEU A 183 -5.92 -12.73 3.57
C LEU A 183 -6.45 -14.17 3.69
N LYS A 184 -6.02 -14.91 4.70
CA LYS A 184 -6.56 -16.26 4.98
C LYS A 184 -8.02 -16.20 5.39
N GLN A 185 -8.40 -15.23 6.22
CA GLN A 185 -9.78 -15.03 6.64
C GLN A 185 -10.68 -14.66 5.47
N SER A 186 -10.20 -13.87 4.50
CA SER A 186 -10.98 -13.49 3.31
C SER A 186 -11.37 -14.68 2.43
N LEU A 187 -10.60 -15.76 2.44
CA LEU A 187 -10.95 -17.01 1.75
C LEU A 187 -12.08 -17.77 2.45
N LEU A 188 -12.28 -17.56 3.76
CA LEU A 188 -13.30 -18.24 4.56
C LEU A 188 -14.60 -17.41 4.62
N THR A 189 -14.48 -16.09 4.72
CA THR A 189 -15.60 -15.16 4.86
C THR A 189 -15.50 -14.00 3.87
N PRO A 190 -15.64 -14.26 2.56
CA PRO A 190 -15.36 -13.28 1.51
C PRO A 190 -16.26 -12.03 1.58
N ASP A 191 -17.53 -12.19 1.92
CA ASP A 191 -18.52 -11.12 1.86
C ASP A 191 -18.67 -10.32 3.17
N VAL A 192 -17.79 -10.59 4.15
CA VAL A 192 -17.81 -9.92 5.47
C VAL A 192 -16.67 -8.91 5.53
N ASN A 193 -16.98 -7.66 5.89
CA ASN A 193 -15.96 -6.69 6.27
C ASN A 193 -15.53 -6.92 7.72
N PHE A 194 -14.43 -7.62 7.91
CA PHE A 194 -13.79 -7.84 9.20
C PHE A 194 -12.51 -7.03 9.39
N VAL A 195 -12.08 -6.31 8.34
CA VAL A 195 -10.84 -5.54 8.35
C VAL A 195 -10.97 -4.35 9.28
N LYS A 196 -10.15 -4.32 10.32
CA LYS A 196 -10.16 -3.21 11.29
C LYS A 196 -9.45 -2.00 10.69
N GLU A 197 -10.15 -0.88 10.62
CA GLU A 197 -9.54 0.40 10.30
C GLU A 197 -8.71 0.89 11.50
N ILE A 198 -7.49 1.37 11.22
CA ILE A 198 -6.65 1.98 12.24
C ILE A 198 -6.93 3.48 12.23
N VAL A 199 -7.67 3.95 13.25
CA VAL A 199 -7.85 5.37 13.51
C VAL A 199 -6.70 5.80 14.42
N PRO A 200 -5.77 6.68 14.00
CA PRO A 200 -4.71 7.19 14.85
C PRO A 200 -5.31 7.88 16.10
N ASP A 201 -4.71 7.66 17.27
CA ASP A 201 -5.23 8.17 18.54
C ASP A 201 -5.45 9.71 18.58
N GLY A 202 -4.76 10.47 17.72
CA GLY A 202 -4.95 11.92 17.56
C GLY A 202 -6.15 12.33 16.70
N ALA A 203 -6.83 11.40 16.02
CA ALA A 203 -7.94 11.67 15.10
C ALA A 203 -9.33 11.41 15.70
N LYS A 204 -9.40 11.01 16.97
CA LYS A 204 -10.69 10.97 17.69
C LYS A 204 -11.16 12.39 17.93
N THR A 205 -11.98 12.90 17.02
CA THR A 205 -12.81 14.05 17.33
C THR A 205 -13.74 13.60 18.45
N VAL A 206 -13.40 13.96 19.67
CA VAL A 206 -14.32 13.78 20.81
C VAL A 206 -15.52 14.66 20.51
N ALA A 207 -16.65 14.06 20.23
CA ALA A 207 -17.90 14.80 20.12
C ALA A 207 -18.19 15.35 21.52
N ILE A 208 -17.82 16.61 21.76
CA ILE A 208 -18.10 17.31 23.01
C ILE A 208 -19.59 17.53 23.05
N THR A 209 -20.26 16.97 24.03
CA THR A 209 -21.69 17.15 24.23
C THR A 209 -22.00 18.60 24.64
N ARG A 210 -23.25 19.07 24.38
CA ARG A 210 -23.66 20.42 24.79
C ARG A 210 -23.46 20.69 26.27
N ASP A 211 -23.57 19.65 27.10
CA ASP A 211 -23.40 19.76 28.56
C ASP A 211 -21.92 19.96 28.93
N GLU A 212 -20.99 19.27 28.26
CA GLU A 212 -19.54 19.44 28.44
C GLU A 212 -19.10 20.84 27.97
N ILE A 213 -19.63 21.34 26.85
CA ILE A 213 -19.39 22.72 26.39
C ILE A 213 -19.86 23.73 27.43
N SER A 214 -21.03 23.48 28.03
CA SER A 214 -21.61 24.33 29.08
C SER A 214 -20.78 24.32 30.37
N LYS A 215 -20.18 23.17 30.71
CA LYS A 215 -19.29 23.02 31.85
C LYS A 215 -17.95 23.73 31.63
N ILE A 216 -17.35 23.56 30.46
CA ILE A 216 -16.12 24.27 30.08
C ILE A 216 -16.33 25.79 30.07
N LYS A 217 -17.45 26.29 29.56
CA LYS A 217 -17.79 27.71 29.59
C LYS A 217 -17.94 28.28 31.03
N ARG A 218 -18.40 27.47 31.98
CA ARG A 218 -18.52 27.87 33.39
C ARG A 218 -17.16 27.90 34.11
N GLU A 219 -16.28 26.95 33.78
CA GLU A 219 -14.97 26.79 34.44
C GLU A 219 -13.89 27.73 33.87
N THR A 220 -13.93 28.05 32.56
CA THR A 220 -12.89 28.86 31.90
C THR A 220 -13.22 30.33 31.74
N GLY A 221 -14.42 30.78 32.09
CA GLY A 221 -14.81 32.19 32.17
C GLY A 221 -14.26 33.13 31.10
N ARG A 222 -14.33 32.80 29.85
CA ARG A 222 -14.10 33.53 28.59
C ARG A 222 -13.26 32.72 27.61
N ILE A 223 -13.87 32.35 26.50
CA ILE A 223 -13.12 32.09 25.26
C ILE A 223 -12.83 33.46 24.65
N PRO A 224 -11.58 33.90 24.41
CA PRO A 224 -11.30 35.11 23.67
C PRO A 224 -11.83 34.95 22.24
N THR A 225 -12.90 35.59 21.90
CA THR A 225 -13.23 35.81 20.47
C THR A 225 -12.21 36.79 19.95
N ALA A 226 -11.34 36.38 19.03
CA ALA A 226 -10.54 37.32 18.27
C ALA A 226 -11.52 38.26 17.57
N SER A 227 -11.49 39.53 17.95
CA SER A 227 -12.28 40.58 17.30
C SER A 227 -11.70 40.82 15.90
N ALA A 228 -12.57 40.97 14.92
CA ALA A 228 -12.23 41.25 13.52
C ALA A 228 -11.42 42.55 13.31
N ASP A 229 -11.23 43.32 14.36
CA ASP A 229 -10.60 44.67 14.29
C ASP A 229 -9.06 44.63 14.36
N GLU A 230 -8.42 43.51 14.67
CA GLU A 230 -6.95 43.43 14.70
C GLU A 230 -6.31 42.97 13.37
N ALA A 231 -7.10 42.62 12.37
CA ALA A 231 -6.59 42.16 11.06
C ALA A 231 -6.30 43.32 10.10
N GLU A 232 -6.90 44.53 10.30
CA GLU A 232 -6.70 45.68 9.41
C GLU A 232 -5.48 46.54 9.78
N ALA A 233 -4.92 46.43 10.97
CA ALA A 233 -3.80 47.26 11.42
C ALA A 233 -2.40 46.82 10.94
N LYS A 234 -2.30 45.75 10.14
CA LYS A 234 -1.00 45.19 9.68
C LYS A 234 -0.69 45.40 8.20
N TYR A 235 -1.55 46.10 7.46
CA TYR A 235 -1.36 46.42 6.03
C TYR A 235 -1.72 47.89 5.70
N ALA A 236 -1.40 48.80 6.61
CA ALA A 236 -1.33 50.24 6.33
C ALA A 236 0.11 50.74 6.46
#